data_deb662af0019c8a04bf6711fab92dd9d
#
_entry.id   deb662af0019c8a04bf6711fab92dd9d
#
_cell.length_a   1.000
_cell.length_b   1.000
_cell.length_c   1.000
_cell.angle_alpha   90.00
_cell.angle_beta   90.00
_cell.angle_gamma   90.00
#
_symmetry.space_group_name_H-M   'P 1'
#
loop_
_entity.id
_entity.type
_entity.pdbx_description
1 polymer ?
#
loop_
_entity_poly.entity_id
_entity_poly.type
_entity_poly.pdbx_seq_one_letter_code
_entity_poly.pdbx_strand_id
1 'polypeptide(L)'
;FYVTKVNRRYIATLGLSLVLLGNLSSTQSPELIILMISRFCAGIGAGICYATCTASLAGSHNSARTFSILLFVLVAMNALIFYIFPIIDGRWGVNGLFIFFLLEALPIFFVLPLLPRYCTEESGENIRVSEPNDPELQVQIPDILPRMCLAAVFSFYILVGAYWAFIERAGAAANINAGFVSGALTWGQVFSISATLLAVWLAKRFGQSKPLLFALFTMVVTMLVLADRVDKLTFIFSIFSFSFFWIFIDVFQLGTLSNIDHSGRYASLVPGFQGVAQAFAPTLAGTLLYYQLGYSSVMIMCALASCIALCIYLYVYKRLLELAPVVADSN
;
A
#
# COMPACT_ATOMS: atom_id res chain seq x y z
N PHE A 1 -20.08 -3.23 6.77
CA PHE A 1 -21.54 -3.47 6.89
C PHE A 1 -22.34 -2.26 7.39
N TYR A 2 -21.74 -1.25 8.01
CA TYR A 2 -22.44 -0.02 8.46
C TYR A 2 -22.22 1.20 7.56
N VAL A 3 -21.28 1.13 6.62
CA VAL A 3 -20.86 2.28 5.79
C VAL A 3 -21.93 2.72 4.77
N THR A 4 -22.90 1.88 4.46
CA THR A 4 -23.98 2.19 3.50
C THR A 4 -25.07 3.10 4.07
N LYS A 5 -25.22 3.16 5.40
CA LYS A 5 -26.28 3.94 6.08
C LYS A 5 -25.81 5.28 6.67
N VAL A 6 -24.50 5.51 6.71
CA VAL A 6 -23.94 6.73 7.34
C VAL A 6 -23.53 7.73 6.27
N ASN A 7 -23.80 9.01 6.54
CA ASN A 7 -23.42 10.09 5.63
C ASN A 7 -21.89 10.19 5.53
N ARG A 8 -21.36 9.87 4.37
CA ARG A 8 -19.92 9.83 4.09
C ARG A 8 -19.22 11.15 4.37
N ARG A 9 -19.91 12.29 4.18
CA ARG A 9 -19.35 13.61 4.47
C ARG A 9 -19.04 13.78 5.94
N TYR A 10 -19.93 13.32 6.86
CA TYR A 10 -19.66 13.40 8.30
C TYR A 10 -18.47 12.52 8.70
N ILE A 11 -18.39 11.30 8.17
CA ILE A 11 -17.27 10.40 8.44
C ILE A 11 -15.95 11.01 7.95
N ALA A 12 -15.94 11.54 6.72
CA ALA A 12 -14.76 12.19 6.15
C ALA A 12 -14.37 13.47 6.93
N THR A 13 -15.36 14.27 7.36
CA THR A 13 -15.11 15.45 8.21
C THR A 13 -14.48 15.06 9.54
N LEU A 14 -15.02 14.01 10.20
CA LEU A 14 -14.45 13.49 11.44
C LEU A 14 -13.01 13.03 11.22
N GLY A 15 -12.76 12.23 10.18
CA GLY A 15 -11.42 11.76 9.85
C GLY A 15 -10.44 12.90 9.60
N LEU A 16 -10.83 13.88 8.80
CA LEU A 16 -10.00 15.05 8.50
C LEU A 16 -9.75 15.92 9.73
N SER A 17 -10.74 16.08 10.61
CA SER A 17 -10.58 16.80 11.88
C SER A 17 -9.55 16.12 12.78
N LEU A 18 -9.57 14.77 12.86
CA LEU A 18 -8.57 14.00 13.61
C LEU A 18 -7.17 14.17 13.01
N VAL A 19 -7.03 14.19 11.69
CA VAL A 19 -5.74 14.45 11.01
C VAL A 19 -5.21 15.84 11.37
N LEU A 20 -6.06 16.88 11.30
CA LEU A 20 -5.64 18.24 11.59
C LEU A 20 -5.29 18.42 13.07
N LEU A 21 -6.12 17.94 13.98
CA LEU A 21 -5.83 18.00 15.41
C LEU A 21 -4.56 17.23 15.78
N GLY A 22 -4.35 16.05 15.20
CA GLY A 22 -3.16 15.26 15.42
C GLY A 22 -1.89 15.93 14.88
N ASN A 23 -1.96 16.59 13.71
CA ASN A 23 -0.84 17.37 13.17
C ASN A 23 -0.56 18.62 14.02
N LEU A 24 -1.58 19.37 14.39
CA LEU A 24 -1.45 20.55 15.23
C LEU A 24 -0.87 20.21 16.62
N SER A 25 -1.41 19.18 17.27
CA SER A 25 -0.88 18.69 18.54
C SER A 25 0.57 18.27 18.46
N SER A 26 1.00 17.66 17.33
CA SER A 26 2.39 17.24 17.13
C SER A 26 3.38 18.39 17.01
N THR A 27 2.96 19.58 16.53
CA THR A 27 3.82 20.78 16.47
C THR A 27 4.17 21.34 17.85
N GLN A 28 3.33 21.06 18.86
CA GLN A 28 3.44 21.63 20.20
C GLN A 28 3.87 20.59 21.26
N SER A 29 4.15 19.34 20.86
CA SER A 29 4.37 18.25 21.80
C SER A 29 5.86 18.07 22.12
N PRO A 30 6.34 18.52 23.31
CA PRO A 30 7.71 18.27 23.75
C PRO A 30 7.85 16.83 24.28
N GLU A 31 6.75 16.16 24.64
CA GLU A 31 6.76 14.84 25.27
C GLU A 31 6.45 13.73 24.24
N LEU A 32 7.25 12.66 24.28
CA LEU A 32 7.12 11.51 23.38
C LEU A 32 5.72 10.87 23.43
N ILE A 33 5.13 10.74 24.63
CA ILE A 33 3.82 10.11 24.79
C ILE A 33 2.72 10.91 24.09
N ILE A 34 2.73 12.24 24.24
CA ILE A 34 1.77 13.13 23.58
C ILE A 34 1.94 13.05 22.08
N LEU A 35 3.19 13.04 21.58
CA LEU A 35 3.48 12.87 20.17
C LEU A 35 2.93 11.52 19.65
N MET A 36 3.13 10.42 20.37
CA MET A 36 2.62 9.10 19.97
C MET A 36 1.09 9.08 19.89
N ILE A 37 0.39 9.63 20.89
CA ILE A 37 -1.08 9.73 20.88
C ILE A 37 -1.55 10.59 19.70
N SER A 38 -0.91 11.72 19.47
CA SER A 38 -1.23 12.63 18.37
C SER A 38 -1.06 11.95 17.00
N ARG A 39 0.00 11.16 16.82
CA ARG A 39 0.24 10.38 15.59
C ARG A 39 -0.77 9.26 15.43
N PHE A 40 -1.14 8.59 16.51
CA PHE A 40 -2.17 7.56 16.49
C PHE A 40 -3.54 8.13 16.08
N CYS A 41 -3.94 9.25 16.65
CA CYS A 41 -5.18 9.95 16.27
C CYS A 41 -5.15 10.41 14.80
N ALA A 42 -4.04 10.99 14.36
CA ALA A 42 -3.88 11.38 12.95
C ALA A 42 -3.96 10.17 12.01
N GLY A 43 -3.37 9.03 12.40
CA GLY A 43 -3.43 7.78 11.64
C GLY A 43 -4.86 7.23 11.51
N ILE A 44 -5.63 7.23 12.60
CA ILE A 44 -7.05 6.86 12.56
C ILE A 44 -7.81 7.78 11.60
N GLY A 45 -7.58 9.10 11.71
CA GLY A 45 -8.21 10.08 10.85
C GLY A 45 -7.90 9.86 9.36
N ALA A 46 -6.63 9.63 9.03
CA ALA A 46 -6.18 9.33 7.68
C ALA A 46 -6.81 8.04 7.14
N GLY A 47 -6.86 6.98 7.96
CA GLY A 47 -7.50 5.71 7.60
C GLY A 47 -9.00 5.87 7.31
N ILE A 48 -9.72 6.67 8.11
CA ILE A 48 -11.13 7.00 7.88
C ILE A 48 -11.30 7.75 6.55
N CYS A 49 -10.47 8.75 6.26
CA CYS A 49 -10.51 9.50 5.01
C CYS A 49 -10.23 8.59 3.81
N TYR A 50 -9.21 7.75 3.89
CA TYR A 50 -8.83 6.81 2.84
C TYR A 50 -9.94 5.79 2.56
N ALA A 51 -10.50 5.17 3.60
CA ALA A 51 -11.61 4.22 3.47
C ALA A 51 -12.87 4.86 2.87
N THR A 52 -13.17 6.10 3.26
CA THR A 52 -14.32 6.84 2.71
C THR A 52 -14.11 7.21 1.25
N CYS A 53 -12.89 7.60 0.88
CA CYS A 53 -12.50 7.92 -0.48
C CYS A 53 -12.60 6.67 -1.38
N THR A 54 -11.96 5.57 -1.01
CA THR A 54 -11.98 4.32 -1.78
C THR A 54 -13.39 3.77 -1.94
N ALA A 55 -14.21 3.80 -0.87
CA ALA A 55 -15.62 3.40 -0.95
C ALA A 55 -16.45 4.31 -1.87
N SER A 56 -16.09 5.58 -1.99
CA SER A 56 -16.78 6.52 -2.90
C SER A 56 -16.36 6.29 -4.35
N LEU A 57 -15.10 5.94 -4.59
CA LEU A 57 -14.55 5.66 -5.92
C LEU A 57 -15.01 4.31 -6.48
N ALA A 58 -15.20 3.30 -5.61
CA ALA A 58 -15.70 1.99 -6.00
C ALA A 58 -17.11 2.04 -6.62
N GLY A 59 -17.94 3.04 -6.20
CA GLY A 59 -19.26 3.29 -6.78
C GLY A 59 -19.26 4.14 -8.06
N SER A 60 -18.11 4.45 -8.65
CA SER A 60 -18.04 5.25 -9.88
C SER A 60 -18.30 4.40 -11.12
N HIS A 61 -18.91 5.00 -12.16
CA HIS A 61 -19.26 4.34 -13.42
C HIS A 61 -18.03 3.71 -14.15
N ASN A 62 -16.81 4.20 -13.88
CA ASN A 62 -15.56 3.63 -14.39
C ASN A 62 -14.54 3.53 -13.26
N SER A 63 -14.74 2.53 -12.39
CA SER A 63 -13.91 2.31 -11.20
C SER A 63 -12.42 2.14 -11.53
N ALA A 64 -12.09 1.40 -12.58
CA ALA A 64 -10.70 1.16 -12.99
C ALA A 64 -9.96 2.47 -13.33
N ARG A 65 -10.59 3.37 -14.11
CA ARG A 65 -10.02 4.70 -14.42
C ARG A 65 -9.86 5.54 -13.16
N THR A 66 -10.84 5.50 -12.28
CA THR A 66 -10.86 6.31 -11.07
C THR A 66 -9.80 5.85 -10.07
N PHE A 67 -9.61 4.53 -9.90
CA PHE A 67 -8.51 3.99 -9.10
C PHE A 67 -7.14 4.27 -9.71
N SER A 68 -7.00 4.21 -11.03
CA SER A 68 -5.74 4.59 -11.70
C SER A 68 -5.38 6.06 -11.45
N ILE A 69 -6.35 6.97 -11.48
CA ILE A 69 -6.14 8.38 -11.14
C ILE A 69 -5.74 8.54 -9.66
N LEU A 70 -6.40 7.82 -8.75
CA LEU A 70 -6.04 7.83 -7.32
C LEU A 70 -4.59 7.40 -7.11
N LEU A 71 -4.17 6.29 -7.69
CA LEU A 71 -2.80 5.79 -7.60
C LEU A 71 -1.79 6.76 -8.22
N PHE A 72 -2.11 7.35 -9.36
CA PHE A 72 -1.26 8.38 -9.97
C PHE A 72 -1.07 9.58 -9.04
N VAL A 73 -2.17 10.11 -8.47
CA VAL A 73 -2.10 11.24 -7.52
C VAL A 73 -1.30 10.86 -6.28
N LEU A 74 -1.51 9.65 -5.73
CA LEU A 74 -0.75 9.15 -4.58
C LEU A 74 0.75 9.12 -4.85
N VAL A 75 1.17 8.57 -5.99
CA VAL A 75 2.59 8.50 -6.37
C VAL A 75 3.17 9.89 -6.63
N ALA A 76 2.43 10.77 -7.31
CA ALA A 76 2.86 12.14 -7.58
C ALA A 76 3.04 12.95 -6.28
N MET A 77 2.11 12.80 -5.32
CA MET A 77 2.20 13.45 -4.02
C MET A 77 3.37 12.88 -3.20
N ASN A 78 3.59 11.56 -3.19
CA ASN A 78 4.75 10.97 -2.53
C ASN A 78 6.09 11.51 -3.11
N ALA A 79 6.20 11.58 -4.43
CA ALA A 79 7.40 12.13 -5.07
C ALA A 79 7.64 13.61 -4.66
N LEU A 80 6.57 14.41 -4.65
CA LEU A 80 6.60 15.81 -4.22
C LEU A 80 7.03 15.93 -2.74
N ILE A 81 6.47 15.12 -1.87
CA ILE A 81 6.80 15.07 -0.44
C ILE A 81 8.28 14.76 -0.24
N PHE A 82 8.81 13.72 -0.86
CA PHE A 82 10.23 13.37 -0.75
C PHE A 82 11.17 14.46 -1.27
N TYR A 83 10.74 15.22 -2.29
CA TYR A 83 11.50 16.35 -2.79
C TYR A 83 11.48 17.55 -1.83
N ILE A 84 10.32 17.85 -1.24
CA ILE A 84 10.12 19.03 -0.40
C ILE A 84 10.64 18.81 1.05
N PHE A 85 10.53 17.60 1.59
CA PHE A 85 10.85 17.29 2.98
C PHE A 85 12.27 17.75 3.41
N PRO A 86 13.35 17.45 2.68
CA PRO A 86 14.68 17.91 3.07
C PRO A 86 14.82 19.44 3.11
N ILE A 87 14.06 20.14 2.26
CA ILE A 87 14.06 21.60 2.21
C ILE A 87 13.37 22.19 3.44
N ILE A 88 12.24 21.59 3.84
CA ILE A 88 11.49 22.02 5.03
C ILE A 88 12.28 21.69 6.29
N ASP A 89 12.77 20.46 6.41
CA ASP A 89 13.53 20.02 7.58
C ASP A 89 14.79 20.86 7.80
N GLY A 90 15.52 21.17 6.73
CA GLY A 90 16.70 22.03 6.81
C GLY A 90 16.43 23.49 7.20
N ARG A 91 15.19 24.01 7.03
CA ARG A 91 14.82 25.39 7.36
C ARG A 91 14.04 25.54 8.66
N TRP A 92 13.11 24.63 8.92
CA TRP A 92 12.15 24.73 10.03
C TRP A 92 12.14 23.50 10.94
N GLY A 93 12.99 22.50 10.65
CA GLY A 93 13.07 21.26 11.42
C GLY A 93 11.78 20.43 11.35
N VAL A 94 11.66 19.46 12.24
CA VAL A 94 10.54 18.52 12.31
C VAL A 94 9.19 19.23 12.47
N ASN A 95 9.13 20.35 13.19
CA ASN A 95 7.90 21.13 13.35
C ASN A 95 7.38 21.68 12.02
N GLY A 96 8.30 22.06 11.12
CA GLY A 96 7.95 22.48 9.77
C GLY A 96 7.25 21.39 8.96
N LEU A 97 7.63 20.14 9.16
CA LEU A 97 6.97 19.00 8.50
C LEU A 97 5.52 18.81 8.99
N PHE A 98 5.27 18.95 10.28
CA PHE A 98 3.90 18.86 10.81
C PHE A 98 3.02 20.02 10.34
N ILE A 99 3.59 21.24 10.25
CA ILE A 99 2.88 22.39 9.68
C ILE A 99 2.59 22.16 8.19
N PHE A 100 3.52 21.58 7.45
CA PHE A 100 3.29 21.23 6.04
C PHE A 100 2.11 20.26 5.89
N PHE A 101 2.05 19.17 6.67
CA PHE A 101 0.92 18.24 6.67
C PHE A 101 -0.41 18.90 7.09
N LEU A 102 -0.36 19.87 8.00
CA LEU A 102 -1.54 20.66 8.37
C LEU A 102 -2.05 21.48 7.18
N LEU A 103 -1.15 22.18 6.50
CA LEU A 103 -1.48 23.02 5.34
C LEU A 103 -1.98 22.20 4.15
N GLU A 104 -1.41 21.01 3.93
CA GLU A 104 -1.86 20.07 2.88
C GLU A 104 -3.28 19.55 3.15
N ALA A 105 -3.63 19.30 4.42
CA ALA A 105 -4.94 18.79 4.80
C ALA A 105 -6.05 19.83 4.78
N LEU A 106 -5.74 21.11 5.00
CA LEU A 106 -6.76 22.19 5.06
C LEU A 106 -7.61 22.33 3.78
N PRO A 107 -7.06 22.33 2.55
CA PRO A 107 -7.85 22.45 1.34
C PRO A 107 -8.89 21.33 1.15
N ILE A 108 -8.67 20.16 1.77
CA ILE A 108 -9.58 19.03 1.66
C ILE A 108 -10.98 19.37 2.23
N PHE A 109 -11.08 20.26 3.22
CA PHE A 109 -12.38 20.71 3.74
C PHE A 109 -13.26 21.36 2.66
N PHE A 110 -12.65 22.07 1.71
CA PHE A 110 -13.39 22.69 0.61
C PHE A 110 -13.88 21.67 -0.41
N VAL A 111 -13.24 20.48 -0.46
CA VAL A 111 -13.60 19.39 -1.37
C VAL A 111 -14.62 18.44 -0.76
N LEU A 112 -14.75 18.40 0.59
CA LEU A 112 -15.69 17.51 1.29
C LEU A 112 -17.14 17.62 0.81
N PRO A 113 -17.70 18.83 0.50
CA PRO A 113 -19.06 18.95 -0.01
C PRO A 113 -19.29 18.27 -1.37
N LEU A 114 -18.22 18.00 -2.13
CA LEU A 114 -18.31 17.32 -3.43
C LEU A 114 -18.46 15.81 -3.28
N LEU A 115 -18.14 15.24 -2.10
CA LEU A 115 -18.36 13.81 -1.84
C LEU A 115 -19.86 13.47 -1.90
N PRO A 116 -20.23 12.31 -2.48
CA PRO A 116 -21.61 11.83 -2.43
C PRO A 116 -22.04 11.57 -0.98
N ARG A 117 -23.27 11.96 -0.60
CA ARG A 117 -23.77 11.80 0.77
C ARG A 117 -23.99 10.34 1.15
N TYR A 118 -24.55 9.57 0.24
CA TYR A 118 -24.91 8.16 0.44
C TYR A 118 -24.44 7.30 -0.73
N CYS A 119 -24.33 5.98 -0.55
CA CYS A 119 -24.30 5.06 -1.69
C CYS A 119 -25.65 5.15 -2.41
N THR A 120 -25.65 5.48 -3.69
CA THR A 120 -26.82 5.24 -4.53
C THR A 120 -26.90 3.73 -4.70
N GLU A 121 -28.00 3.13 -4.22
CA GLU A 121 -28.27 1.68 -4.38
C GLU A 121 -28.39 1.25 -5.85
N GLU A 122 -28.54 2.21 -6.76
CA GLU A 122 -28.54 1.97 -8.22
C GLU A 122 -27.24 1.36 -8.78
N SER A 123 -26.12 1.49 -8.09
CA SER A 123 -24.86 0.85 -8.51
C SER A 123 -24.78 -0.64 -8.12
N GLY A 124 -25.60 -1.11 -7.18
CA GLY A 124 -25.67 -2.51 -6.77
C GLY A 124 -26.56 -3.36 -7.69
N GLU A 125 -27.52 -2.73 -8.38
CA GLU A 125 -28.44 -3.45 -9.27
C GLU A 125 -27.93 -3.56 -10.71
N ASN A 126 -27.01 -2.68 -11.14
CA ASN A 126 -26.46 -2.70 -12.48
C ASN A 126 -25.08 -3.40 -12.61
N ILE A 127 -24.51 -3.92 -11.51
CA ILE A 127 -23.55 -5.01 -11.56
C ILE A 127 -24.33 -6.32 -11.34
N ARG A 128 -25.44 -6.48 -11.97
CA ARG A 128 -25.78 -7.78 -12.51
C ARG A 128 -24.81 -7.98 -13.67
N VAL A 129 -23.66 -8.58 -13.35
CA VAL A 129 -23.01 -9.46 -14.32
C VAL A 129 -24.14 -10.17 -15.03
N SER A 130 -24.28 -9.96 -16.32
CA SER A 130 -25.13 -10.78 -17.18
C SER A 130 -24.97 -12.20 -16.66
N GLU A 131 -26.02 -12.77 -16.08
CA GLU A 131 -26.01 -14.17 -15.70
C GLU A 131 -25.53 -14.91 -16.93
N PRO A 132 -24.41 -15.60 -16.89
CA PRO A 132 -24.18 -16.64 -17.86
C PRO A 132 -25.24 -17.67 -17.51
N ASN A 133 -26.29 -17.78 -18.33
CA ASN A 133 -27.24 -18.86 -18.28
C ASN A 133 -26.59 -20.20 -18.67
N ASP A 134 -25.38 -20.43 -18.20
CA ASP A 134 -24.69 -21.70 -18.26
C ASP A 134 -24.50 -22.21 -16.83
N PRO A 135 -25.30 -23.20 -16.41
CA PRO A 135 -25.20 -23.84 -15.10
C PRO A 135 -23.87 -24.60 -14.89
N GLU A 136 -23.04 -24.71 -15.91
CA GLU A 136 -21.87 -25.62 -15.88
C GLU A 136 -20.58 -25.03 -15.31
N LEU A 137 -20.51 -23.75 -14.88
CA LEU A 137 -19.27 -23.13 -14.45
C LEU A 137 -19.33 -22.42 -13.08
N GLN A 138 -20.16 -22.87 -12.16
CA GLN A 138 -20.01 -22.47 -10.75
C GLN A 138 -18.92 -23.33 -10.08
N VAL A 139 -17.66 -23.12 -10.46
CA VAL A 139 -16.56 -23.67 -9.68
C VAL A 139 -16.56 -22.98 -8.32
N GLN A 140 -16.99 -23.70 -7.28
CA GLN A 140 -16.93 -23.21 -5.90
C GLN A 140 -15.48 -23.16 -5.46
N ILE A 141 -14.89 -21.95 -5.51
CA ILE A 141 -13.53 -21.72 -4.99
C ILE A 141 -13.61 -21.76 -3.45
N PRO A 142 -12.85 -22.66 -2.79
CA PRO A 142 -12.86 -22.76 -1.34
C PRO A 142 -12.45 -21.43 -0.67
N ASP A 143 -13.19 -21.01 0.37
CA ASP A 143 -12.95 -19.79 1.16
C ASP A 143 -11.54 -19.69 1.75
N ILE A 144 -10.81 -20.79 1.82
CA ILE A 144 -9.44 -20.80 2.31
C ILE A 144 -8.48 -20.05 1.36
N LEU A 145 -8.72 -20.09 0.04
CA LEU A 145 -7.82 -19.46 -0.93
C LEU A 145 -7.81 -17.91 -0.82
N PRO A 146 -8.96 -17.20 -0.76
CA PRO A 146 -8.98 -15.77 -0.50
C PRO A 146 -8.34 -15.39 0.84
N ARG A 147 -8.54 -16.20 1.90
CA ARG A 147 -7.89 -15.97 3.21
C ARG A 147 -6.38 -16.11 3.13
N MET A 148 -5.89 -17.07 2.38
CA MET A 148 -4.45 -17.22 2.13
C MET A 148 -3.88 -16.04 1.35
N CYS A 149 -4.60 -15.51 0.37
CA CYS A 149 -4.21 -14.28 -0.33
C CYS A 149 -4.09 -13.11 0.64
N LEU A 150 -5.04 -12.93 1.58
CA LEU A 150 -4.93 -11.89 2.61
C LEU A 150 -3.71 -12.10 3.53
N ALA A 151 -3.39 -13.35 3.90
CA ALA A 151 -2.19 -13.66 4.67
C ALA A 151 -0.90 -13.34 3.88
N ALA A 152 -0.89 -13.58 2.58
CA ALA A 152 0.22 -13.22 1.70
C ALA A 152 0.37 -11.69 1.57
N VAL A 153 -0.74 -10.95 1.43
CA VAL A 153 -0.75 -9.48 1.47
C VAL A 153 -0.17 -8.98 2.78
N PHE A 154 -0.63 -9.50 3.91
CA PHE A 154 -0.11 -9.14 5.24
C PHE A 154 1.41 -9.37 5.33
N SER A 155 1.88 -10.56 4.91
CA SER A 155 3.31 -10.88 4.94
C SER A 155 4.12 -9.93 4.06
N PHE A 156 3.69 -9.66 2.83
CA PHE A 156 4.35 -8.72 1.93
C PHE A 156 4.40 -7.30 2.52
N TYR A 157 3.35 -6.86 3.19
CA TYR A 157 3.29 -5.52 3.79
C TYR A 157 4.11 -5.37 5.08
N ILE A 158 4.52 -6.46 5.73
CA ILE A 158 5.62 -6.44 6.72
C ILE A 158 6.93 -5.98 6.07
N LEU A 159 7.26 -6.50 4.88
CA LEU A 159 8.41 -6.01 4.11
C LEU A 159 8.25 -4.53 3.82
N VAL A 160 7.11 -4.10 3.24
CA VAL A 160 6.87 -2.71 2.84
C VAL A 160 7.05 -1.76 4.02
N GLY A 161 6.42 -2.04 5.16
CA GLY A 161 6.51 -1.18 6.35
C GLY A 161 7.90 -1.12 6.97
N ALA A 162 8.62 -2.26 7.04
CA ALA A 162 9.97 -2.30 7.56
C ALA A 162 10.97 -1.58 6.63
N TYR A 163 10.88 -1.81 5.33
CA TYR A 163 11.74 -1.15 4.35
C TYR A 163 11.61 0.37 4.42
N TRP A 164 10.39 0.90 4.33
CA TRP A 164 10.13 2.34 4.40
C TRP A 164 10.61 2.97 5.72
N ALA A 165 10.43 2.28 6.85
CA ALA A 165 10.82 2.82 8.14
C ALA A 165 12.35 2.92 8.33
N PHE A 166 13.13 2.09 7.63
CA PHE A 166 14.55 1.96 7.93
C PHE A 166 15.50 2.17 6.76
N ILE A 167 15.02 2.26 5.52
CA ILE A 167 15.91 2.38 4.35
C ILE A 167 16.76 3.66 4.38
N GLU A 168 16.21 4.79 4.77
CA GLU A 168 16.93 6.04 4.90
C GLU A 168 18.03 5.95 5.97
N ARG A 169 17.69 5.36 7.12
CA ARG A 169 18.65 5.13 8.22
C ARG A 169 19.73 4.13 7.84
N ALA A 170 19.40 3.10 7.09
CA ALA A 170 20.39 2.14 6.55
C ALA A 170 21.36 2.84 5.59
N GLY A 171 20.87 3.73 4.73
CA GLY A 171 21.69 4.57 3.88
C GLY A 171 22.62 5.49 4.67
N ALA A 172 22.11 6.16 5.70
CA ALA A 172 22.89 7.02 6.58
C ALA A 172 23.97 6.23 7.34
N ALA A 173 23.64 5.03 7.86
CA ALA A 173 24.61 4.15 8.53
C ALA A 173 25.72 3.65 7.58
N ALA A 174 25.43 3.54 6.28
CA ALA A 174 26.41 3.24 5.24
C ALA A 174 27.19 4.48 4.73
N ASN A 175 27.04 5.64 5.40
CA ASN A 175 27.65 6.91 5.02
C ASN A 175 27.26 7.41 3.61
N ILE A 176 26.06 7.08 3.15
CA ILE A 176 25.50 7.61 1.90
C ILE A 176 24.99 9.03 2.15
N ASN A 177 25.34 9.97 1.27
CA ASN A 177 24.95 11.37 1.40
C ASN A 177 23.41 11.51 1.42
N ALA A 178 22.88 12.31 2.36
CA ALA A 178 21.43 12.51 2.54
C ALA A 178 20.73 13.07 1.28
N GLY A 179 21.39 13.98 0.54
CA GLY A 179 20.87 14.49 -0.72
C GLY A 179 20.77 13.40 -1.81
N PHE A 180 21.70 12.43 -1.81
CA PHE A 180 21.61 11.28 -2.69
C PHE A 180 20.45 10.35 -2.30
N VAL A 181 20.28 10.10 -1.00
CA VAL A 181 19.18 9.28 -0.47
C VAL A 181 17.81 9.86 -0.85
N SER A 182 17.58 11.15 -0.56
CA SER A 182 16.31 11.82 -0.89
C SER A 182 16.06 11.87 -2.40
N GLY A 183 17.10 12.14 -3.20
CA GLY A 183 17.01 12.09 -4.66
C GLY A 183 16.64 10.71 -5.18
N ALA A 184 17.26 9.64 -4.66
CA ALA A 184 16.95 8.27 -5.04
C ALA A 184 15.50 7.90 -4.67
N LEU A 185 15.02 8.28 -3.48
CA LEU A 185 13.62 8.05 -3.06
C LEU A 185 12.63 8.80 -3.97
N THR A 186 12.91 10.07 -4.29
CA THR A 186 12.05 10.86 -5.21
C THR A 186 11.96 10.21 -6.58
N TRP A 187 13.10 9.90 -7.20
CA TRP A 187 13.12 9.29 -8.53
C TRP A 187 12.58 7.86 -8.54
N GLY A 188 12.76 7.11 -7.46
CA GLY A 188 12.15 5.80 -7.27
C GLY A 188 10.62 5.88 -7.32
N GLN A 189 10.01 6.88 -6.67
CA GLN A 189 8.57 7.11 -6.73
C GLN A 189 8.10 7.47 -8.15
N VAL A 190 8.81 8.36 -8.83
CA VAL A 190 8.49 8.69 -10.23
C VAL A 190 8.57 7.44 -11.12
N PHE A 191 9.59 6.60 -10.91
CA PHE A 191 9.77 5.37 -11.66
C PHE A 191 8.65 4.35 -11.41
N SER A 192 8.06 4.33 -10.21
CA SER A 192 6.96 3.42 -9.88
C SER A 192 5.70 3.64 -10.75
N ILE A 193 5.55 4.82 -11.38
CA ILE A 193 4.46 5.08 -12.34
C ILE A 193 4.53 4.09 -13.51
N SER A 194 5.73 3.74 -13.95
CA SER A 194 5.92 2.77 -15.03
C SER A 194 5.42 1.37 -14.67
N ALA A 195 5.40 1.03 -13.38
CA ALA A 195 4.91 -0.26 -12.89
C ALA A 195 3.42 -0.46 -13.17
N THR A 196 2.60 0.58 -13.00
CA THR A 196 1.15 0.50 -13.27
C THR A 196 0.86 0.27 -14.75
N LEU A 197 1.59 0.94 -15.62
CA LEU A 197 1.43 0.79 -17.08
C LEU A 197 1.87 -0.61 -17.52
N LEU A 198 3.01 -1.07 -17.01
CA LEU A 198 3.53 -2.39 -17.33
C LEU A 198 2.63 -3.50 -16.77
N ALA A 199 2.08 -3.33 -15.57
CA ALA A 199 1.17 -4.28 -14.96
C ALA A 199 -0.07 -4.54 -15.83
N VAL A 200 -0.70 -3.48 -16.35
CA VAL A 200 -1.86 -3.60 -17.25
C VAL A 200 -1.52 -4.37 -18.53
N TRP A 201 -0.35 -4.12 -19.09
CA TRP A 201 0.09 -4.81 -20.31
C TRP A 201 0.43 -6.27 -20.06
N LEU A 202 1.16 -6.59 -18.95
CA LEU A 202 1.53 -7.96 -18.61
C LEU A 202 0.32 -8.79 -18.18
N ALA A 203 -0.63 -8.21 -17.45
CA ALA A 203 -1.85 -8.89 -17.05
C ALA A 203 -2.58 -9.46 -18.27
N LYS A 204 -2.74 -8.64 -19.31
CA LYS A 204 -3.40 -9.06 -20.58
C LYS A 204 -2.65 -10.17 -21.33
N ARG A 205 -1.33 -10.28 -21.16
CA ARG A 205 -0.50 -11.22 -21.92
C ARG A 205 -0.19 -12.53 -21.18
N PHE A 206 -0.01 -12.45 -19.86
CA PHE A 206 0.50 -13.55 -19.04
C PHE A 206 -0.44 -13.92 -17.88
N GLY A 207 -1.60 -13.26 -17.76
CA GLY A 207 -2.50 -13.42 -16.64
C GLY A 207 -1.99 -12.74 -15.36
N GLN A 208 -2.66 -13.02 -14.23
CA GLN A 208 -2.36 -12.38 -12.95
C GLN A 208 -1.24 -13.08 -12.20
N SER A 209 -1.21 -14.40 -12.20
CA SER A 209 -0.39 -15.18 -11.26
C SER A 209 1.11 -15.19 -11.61
N LYS A 210 1.48 -15.36 -12.89
CA LYS A 210 2.89 -15.47 -13.29
C LYS A 210 3.69 -14.18 -13.05
N PRO A 211 3.18 -12.98 -13.44
CA PRO A 211 3.87 -11.73 -13.12
C PRO A 211 3.99 -11.46 -11.63
N LEU A 212 2.95 -11.81 -10.83
CA LEU A 212 2.98 -11.67 -9.38
C LEU A 212 4.10 -12.51 -8.75
N LEU A 213 4.21 -13.79 -9.12
CA LEU A 213 5.24 -14.69 -8.60
C LEU A 213 6.64 -14.21 -8.97
N PHE A 214 6.84 -13.76 -10.23
CA PHE A 214 8.10 -13.17 -10.67
C PHE A 214 8.47 -11.91 -9.86
N ALA A 215 7.52 -11.02 -9.63
CA ALA A 215 7.74 -9.80 -8.89
C ALA A 215 8.09 -10.07 -7.41
N LEU A 216 7.38 -10.99 -6.75
CA LEU A 216 7.68 -11.40 -5.38
C LEU A 216 9.06 -12.04 -5.26
N PHE A 217 9.44 -12.91 -6.21
CA PHE A 217 10.79 -13.50 -6.27
C PHE A 217 11.86 -12.41 -6.42
N THR A 218 11.64 -11.44 -7.33
CA THR A 218 12.57 -10.32 -7.53
C THR A 218 12.71 -9.49 -6.26
N MET A 219 11.63 -9.29 -5.49
CA MET A 219 11.71 -8.60 -4.20
C MET A 219 12.54 -9.36 -3.18
N VAL A 220 12.43 -10.70 -3.11
CA VAL A 220 13.31 -11.52 -2.25
C VAL A 220 14.77 -11.27 -2.61
N VAL A 221 15.11 -11.37 -3.89
CA VAL A 221 16.49 -11.15 -4.36
C VAL A 221 16.97 -9.73 -4.06
N THR A 222 16.15 -8.74 -4.31
CA THR A 222 16.48 -7.33 -4.01
C THR A 222 16.80 -7.12 -2.54
N MET A 223 16.01 -7.69 -1.62
CA MET A 223 16.26 -7.57 -0.19
C MET A 223 17.51 -8.33 0.26
N LEU A 224 17.79 -9.50 -0.31
CA LEU A 224 19.01 -10.26 -0.01
C LEU A 224 20.27 -9.55 -0.50
N VAL A 225 20.24 -8.95 -1.69
CA VAL A 225 21.36 -8.14 -2.23
C VAL A 225 21.64 -6.95 -1.32
N LEU A 226 20.59 -6.28 -0.83
CA LEU A 226 20.76 -5.15 0.09
C LEU A 226 21.22 -5.61 1.48
N ALA A 227 20.85 -6.82 1.92
CA ALA A 227 21.29 -7.39 3.19
C ALA A 227 22.78 -7.73 3.20
N ASP A 228 23.31 -8.20 2.07
CA ASP A 228 24.72 -8.53 1.93
C ASP A 228 25.61 -7.29 2.01
N ARG A 229 25.23 -6.25 1.27
CA ARG A 229 26.01 -5.00 1.22
C ARG A 229 25.15 -3.79 0.95
N VAL A 230 25.32 -2.75 1.78
CA VAL A 230 24.72 -1.43 1.58
C VAL A 230 25.79 -0.46 1.06
N ASP A 231 25.84 -0.29 -0.26
CA ASP A 231 26.61 0.74 -0.93
C ASP A 231 25.72 1.58 -1.86
N LYS A 232 26.30 2.59 -2.52
CA LYS A 232 25.49 3.48 -3.40
C LYS A 232 24.77 2.74 -4.52
N LEU A 233 25.37 1.69 -5.10
CA LEU A 233 24.80 0.94 -6.21
C LEU A 233 23.67 0.02 -5.74
N THR A 234 23.92 -0.78 -4.70
CA THR A 234 22.90 -1.67 -4.12
C THR A 234 21.74 -0.87 -3.52
N PHE A 235 22.03 0.28 -2.92
CA PHE A 235 21.04 1.19 -2.35
C PHE A 235 20.09 1.73 -3.44
N ILE A 236 20.62 2.32 -4.53
CA ILE A 236 19.80 2.86 -5.61
C ILE A 236 19.03 1.76 -6.32
N PHE A 237 19.68 0.61 -6.59
CA PHE A 237 19.02 -0.55 -7.16
C PHE A 237 17.84 -1.01 -6.30
N SER A 238 18.03 -1.10 -4.97
CA SER A 238 16.95 -1.50 -4.06
C SER A 238 15.78 -0.52 -4.06
N ILE A 239 16.04 0.79 -4.08
CA ILE A 239 14.97 1.83 -4.10
C ILE A 239 14.16 1.73 -5.39
N PHE A 240 14.79 1.64 -6.55
CA PHE A 240 14.09 1.57 -7.82
C PHE A 240 13.33 0.24 -7.96
N SER A 241 13.96 -0.89 -7.62
CA SER A 241 13.30 -2.20 -7.61
C SER A 241 12.13 -2.21 -6.64
N PHE A 242 12.33 -1.75 -5.41
CA PHE A 242 11.28 -1.72 -4.40
C PHE A 242 10.10 -0.85 -4.85
N SER A 243 10.35 0.40 -5.25
CA SER A 243 9.31 1.33 -5.65
C SER A 243 8.49 0.80 -6.84
N PHE A 244 9.16 0.19 -7.81
CA PHE A 244 8.52 -0.43 -8.97
C PHE A 244 7.69 -1.66 -8.57
N PHE A 245 8.33 -2.64 -7.93
CA PHE A 245 7.68 -3.91 -7.65
C PHE A 245 6.64 -3.82 -6.52
N TRP A 246 6.74 -2.86 -5.60
CA TRP A 246 5.68 -2.64 -4.62
C TRP A 246 4.35 -2.34 -5.30
N ILE A 247 4.30 -1.30 -6.15
CA ILE A 247 3.08 -0.93 -6.88
C ILE A 247 2.65 -2.04 -7.85
N PHE A 248 3.61 -2.67 -8.52
CA PHE A 248 3.35 -3.77 -9.44
C PHE A 248 2.69 -4.97 -8.72
N ILE A 249 3.22 -5.38 -7.57
CA ILE A 249 2.68 -6.47 -6.76
C ILE A 249 1.28 -6.13 -6.26
N ASP A 250 1.04 -4.90 -5.82
CA ASP A 250 -0.28 -4.46 -5.34
C ASP A 250 -1.36 -4.63 -6.41
N VAL A 251 -1.08 -4.23 -7.66
CA VAL A 251 -2.02 -4.41 -8.77
C VAL A 251 -2.39 -5.88 -8.95
N PHE A 252 -1.39 -6.76 -8.93
CA PHE A 252 -1.61 -8.19 -9.14
C PHE A 252 -2.21 -8.90 -7.92
N GLN A 253 -1.89 -8.48 -6.71
CA GLN A 253 -2.52 -9.01 -5.48
C GLN A 253 -4.01 -8.71 -5.46
N LEU A 254 -4.39 -7.46 -5.75
CA LEU A 254 -5.80 -7.05 -5.83
C LEU A 254 -6.50 -7.75 -6.99
N GLY A 255 -5.87 -7.84 -8.16
CA GLY A 255 -6.41 -8.56 -9.31
C GLY A 255 -6.65 -10.03 -9.04
N THR A 256 -5.67 -10.74 -8.49
CA THR A 256 -5.80 -12.15 -8.11
C THR A 256 -6.94 -12.35 -7.10
N LEU A 257 -7.02 -11.50 -6.08
CA LEU A 257 -8.06 -11.61 -5.07
C LEU A 257 -9.45 -11.32 -5.65
N SER A 258 -9.58 -10.32 -6.52
CA SER A 258 -10.85 -9.98 -7.19
C SER A 258 -11.34 -11.12 -8.09
N ASN A 259 -10.44 -11.85 -8.74
CA ASN A 259 -10.79 -12.98 -9.58
C ASN A 259 -11.26 -14.21 -8.76
N ILE A 260 -10.82 -14.33 -7.51
CA ILE A 260 -11.20 -15.45 -6.61
C ILE A 260 -12.42 -15.08 -5.76
N ASP A 261 -12.56 -13.80 -5.39
CA ASP A 261 -13.59 -13.29 -4.49
C ASP A 261 -14.71 -12.58 -5.25
N HIS A 262 -15.63 -13.34 -5.81
CA HIS A 262 -16.80 -12.78 -6.50
C HIS A 262 -17.71 -11.93 -5.59
N SER A 263 -17.60 -12.11 -4.27
CA SER A 263 -18.39 -11.35 -3.28
C SER A 263 -17.83 -9.98 -2.96
N GLY A 264 -16.56 -9.71 -3.30
CA GLY A 264 -15.82 -8.51 -2.93
C GLY A 264 -15.53 -8.38 -1.42
N ARG A 265 -15.91 -9.39 -0.63
CA ARG A 265 -15.77 -9.38 0.83
C ARG A 265 -14.31 -9.38 1.25
N TYR A 266 -13.50 -10.23 0.65
CA TYR A 266 -12.08 -10.35 0.99
C TYR A 266 -11.27 -9.22 0.38
N ALA A 267 -11.63 -8.76 -0.83
CA ALA A 267 -10.99 -7.62 -1.47
C ALA A 267 -11.14 -6.33 -0.64
N SER A 268 -12.29 -6.12 0.01
CA SER A 268 -12.50 -4.97 0.90
C SER A 268 -11.65 -5.00 2.18
N LEU A 269 -11.13 -6.15 2.58
CA LEU A 269 -10.27 -6.31 3.76
C LEU A 269 -8.78 -6.00 3.47
N VAL A 270 -8.37 -5.98 2.21
CA VAL A 270 -6.97 -5.77 1.81
C VAL A 270 -6.36 -4.54 2.45
N PRO A 271 -6.96 -3.32 2.38
CA PRO A 271 -6.38 -2.14 3.01
C PRO A 271 -6.18 -2.27 4.52
N GLY A 272 -7.09 -3.00 5.19
CA GLY A 272 -6.97 -3.29 6.61
C GLY A 272 -5.75 -4.17 6.93
N PHE A 273 -5.56 -5.25 6.18
CA PHE A 273 -4.40 -6.14 6.34
C PHE A 273 -3.08 -5.44 6.00
N GLN A 274 -3.06 -4.62 4.95
CA GLN A 274 -1.92 -3.77 4.60
C GLN A 274 -1.56 -2.81 5.74
N GLY A 275 -2.53 -2.06 6.26
CA GLY A 275 -2.31 -1.08 7.32
C GLY A 275 -1.84 -1.71 8.63
N VAL A 276 -2.43 -2.84 9.04
CA VAL A 276 -2.01 -3.56 10.25
C VAL A 276 -0.58 -4.10 10.10
N ALA A 277 -0.25 -4.69 8.95
CA ALA A 277 1.11 -5.18 8.69
C ALA A 277 2.14 -4.04 8.73
N GLN A 278 1.85 -2.92 8.09
CA GLN A 278 2.73 -1.73 8.13
C GLN A 278 2.89 -1.15 9.53
N ALA A 279 1.87 -1.22 10.37
CA ALA A 279 1.96 -0.76 11.76
C ALA A 279 2.88 -1.66 12.61
N PHE A 280 2.85 -2.98 12.40
CA PHE A 280 3.70 -3.93 13.13
C PHE A 280 5.15 -3.97 12.62
N ALA A 281 5.36 -3.76 11.33
CA ALA A 281 6.65 -3.93 10.68
C ALA A 281 7.79 -3.10 11.29
N PRO A 282 7.63 -1.80 11.60
CA PRO A 282 8.69 -1.00 12.23
C PRO A 282 9.05 -1.50 13.63
N THR A 283 8.08 -2.03 14.39
CA THR A 283 8.34 -2.61 15.72
C THR A 283 9.19 -3.88 15.61
N LEU A 284 8.87 -4.77 14.67
CA LEU A 284 9.66 -5.96 14.42
C LEU A 284 11.10 -5.62 14.00
N ALA A 285 11.24 -4.71 13.04
CA ALA A 285 12.55 -4.24 12.57
C ALA A 285 13.34 -3.51 13.68
N GLY A 286 12.67 -2.66 14.45
CA GLY A 286 13.26 -1.95 15.59
C GLY A 286 13.75 -2.89 16.68
N THR A 287 13.04 -4.00 16.92
CA THR A 287 13.47 -5.05 17.86
C THR A 287 14.78 -5.70 17.42
N LEU A 288 14.94 -6.01 16.11
CA LEU A 288 16.19 -6.54 15.57
C LEU A 288 17.36 -5.56 15.79
N LEU A 289 17.13 -4.27 15.56
CA LEU A 289 18.12 -3.23 15.78
C LEU A 289 18.44 -3.00 17.25
N TYR A 290 17.47 -3.14 18.15
CA TYR A 290 17.66 -3.07 19.59
C TYR A 290 18.62 -4.16 20.07
N TYR A 291 18.52 -5.37 19.52
CA TYR A 291 19.47 -6.46 19.79
C TYR A 291 20.79 -6.35 19.01
N GLN A 292 21.06 -5.19 18.41
CA GLN A 292 22.31 -4.88 17.69
C GLN A 292 22.62 -5.81 16.50
N LEU A 293 21.59 -6.42 15.91
CA LEU A 293 21.75 -7.33 14.77
C LEU A 293 22.02 -6.59 13.43
N GLY A 294 21.98 -5.25 13.45
CA GLY A 294 22.28 -4.42 12.29
C GLY A 294 21.18 -4.36 11.22
N TYR A 295 21.35 -3.49 10.23
CA TYR A 295 20.36 -3.30 9.17
C TYR A 295 20.25 -4.51 8.22
N SER A 296 21.29 -5.32 8.08
CA SER A 296 21.25 -6.58 7.32
C SER A 296 20.15 -7.52 7.83
N SER A 297 19.99 -7.64 9.15
CA SER A 297 18.92 -8.46 9.74
C SER A 297 17.52 -7.96 9.39
N VAL A 298 17.32 -6.64 9.30
CA VAL A 298 16.05 -6.04 8.86
C VAL A 298 15.78 -6.40 7.41
N MET A 299 16.79 -6.33 6.53
CA MET A 299 16.62 -6.70 5.11
C MET A 299 16.39 -8.19 4.93
N ILE A 300 17.02 -9.04 5.74
CA ILE A 300 16.74 -10.50 5.76
C ILE A 300 15.30 -10.76 6.21
N MET A 301 14.81 -10.07 7.24
CA MET A 301 13.41 -10.16 7.66
C MET A 301 12.45 -9.75 6.53
N CYS A 302 12.78 -8.68 5.79
CA CYS A 302 12.03 -8.25 4.60
C CYS A 302 12.04 -9.34 3.51
N ALA A 303 13.20 -9.96 3.24
CA ALA A 303 13.30 -11.04 2.29
C ALA A 303 12.46 -12.26 2.69
N LEU A 304 12.48 -12.64 3.97
CA LEU A 304 11.67 -13.73 4.52
C LEU A 304 10.17 -13.43 4.39
N ALA A 305 9.76 -12.21 4.69
CA ALA A 305 8.36 -11.79 4.54
C ALA A 305 7.87 -11.89 3.09
N SER A 306 8.69 -11.46 2.11
CA SER A 306 8.36 -11.63 0.68
C SER A 306 8.39 -13.12 0.26
N CYS A 307 9.32 -13.92 0.80
CA CYS A 307 9.41 -15.34 0.53
C CYS A 307 8.16 -16.09 1.03
N ILE A 308 7.66 -15.76 2.22
CA ILE A 308 6.40 -16.31 2.76
C ILE A 308 5.24 -15.97 1.82
N ALA A 309 5.13 -14.70 1.40
CA ALA A 309 4.11 -14.28 0.44
C ALA A 309 4.22 -15.06 -0.88
N LEU A 310 5.43 -15.22 -1.41
CA LEU A 310 5.71 -16.00 -2.62
C LEU A 310 5.27 -17.47 -2.47
N CYS A 311 5.61 -18.12 -1.37
CA CYS A 311 5.23 -19.51 -1.11
C CYS A 311 3.70 -19.67 -1.03
N ILE A 312 3.01 -18.72 -0.37
CA ILE A 312 1.55 -18.75 -0.29
C ILE A 312 0.93 -18.57 -1.68
N TYR A 313 1.37 -17.59 -2.48
CA TYR A 313 0.83 -17.40 -3.83
C TYR A 313 1.19 -18.54 -4.78
N LEU A 314 2.33 -19.19 -4.63
CA LEU A 314 2.66 -20.42 -5.37
C LEU A 314 1.68 -21.56 -5.03
N TYR A 315 1.32 -21.72 -3.77
CA TYR A 315 0.33 -22.71 -3.35
C TYR A 315 -1.06 -22.36 -3.91
N VAL A 316 -1.49 -21.09 -3.77
CA VAL A 316 -2.77 -20.62 -4.30
C VAL A 316 -2.84 -20.83 -5.81
N TYR A 317 -1.80 -20.47 -6.55
CA TYR A 317 -1.73 -20.67 -8.01
C TYR A 317 -1.87 -22.13 -8.41
N LYS A 318 -1.12 -23.04 -7.74
CA LYS A 318 -1.22 -24.49 -8.01
C LYS A 318 -2.64 -25.00 -7.76
N ARG A 319 -3.27 -24.57 -6.66
CA ARG A 319 -4.63 -24.98 -6.35
C ARG A 319 -5.67 -24.41 -7.31
N LEU A 320 -5.46 -23.19 -7.79
CA LEU A 320 -6.34 -22.62 -8.83
C LEU A 320 -6.20 -23.35 -10.16
N LEU A 321 -4.99 -23.78 -10.55
CA LEU A 321 -4.79 -24.58 -11.75
C LEU A 321 -5.53 -25.93 -11.68
N GLU A 322 -5.63 -26.53 -10.49
CA GLU A 322 -6.35 -27.79 -10.28
C GLU A 322 -7.89 -27.58 -10.28
N LEU A 323 -8.39 -26.52 -9.66
CA LEU A 323 -9.82 -26.30 -9.43
C LEU A 323 -10.49 -25.48 -10.54
N ALA A 324 -9.81 -24.45 -11.02
CA ALA A 324 -10.35 -23.47 -11.95
C ALA A 324 -9.22 -22.89 -12.84
N PRO A 325 -8.71 -23.66 -13.83
CA PRO A 325 -7.57 -23.24 -14.65
C PRO A 325 -7.83 -21.91 -15.39
N VAL A 326 -9.08 -21.65 -15.78
CA VAL A 326 -9.48 -20.38 -16.41
C VAL A 326 -9.29 -19.18 -15.47
N VAL A 327 -9.58 -19.35 -14.17
CA VAL A 327 -9.42 -18.30 -13.16
C VAL A 327 -7.94 -18.08 -12.81
N ALA A 328 -7.13 -19.14 -12.83
CA ALA A 328 -5.71 -19.08 -12.50
C ALA A 328 -4.91 -18.16 -13.45
N ASP A 329 -5.27 -18.15 -14.72
CA ASP A 329 -4.63 -17.37 -15.78
C ASP A 329 -5.57 -16.26 -16.33
N SER A 330 -6.71 -15.96 -15.67
CA SER A 330 -7.64 -14.91 -16.08
C SER A 330 -7.00 -13.51 -15.99
N ASN A 331 -7.46 -12.64 -16.89
CA ASN A 331 -6.98 -11.27 -17.06
C ASN A 331 -7.79 -10.27 -16.23
#